data_a26a6c65a4c3583cb663db0c290af4dc
#
_entry.id   a26a6c65a4c3583cb663db0c290af4dc
#
_cell.length_a   1.000
_cell.length_b   1.000
_cell.length_c   1.000
_cell.angle_alpha   90.00
_cell.angle_beta   90.00
_cell.angle_gamma   90.00
#
_symmetry.space_group_name_H-M   'P 1'
#
loop_
_entity.id
_entity.type
_entity.pdbx_description
1 polymer ?
#
loop_
_entity_poly.entity_id
_entity_poly.type
_entity_poly.pdbx_seq_one_letter_code
_entity_poly.pdbx_strand_id
1 'polypeptide(L)'
;MISPLELCALESMGGVETLSGDECSDVRSVREVAILDAEPLTGVYDAFHQGDAVFTSLGFSGGDPRSVDSALERLFERNITCVFIKDTFPYDPHERVLQASRKRKIPLFRYSSGLLEQIITEARDLIALAEQEDKTEQELRTLVNGLYREEIAREFSRITGL
;
A
#
# COMPACT_ATOMS: atom_id res chain seq x y z
N MET A 1 -2.34 9.73 -4.21
CA MET A 1 -2.35 8.69 -3.16
C MET A 1 -2.95 7.41 -3.71
N ILE A 2 -2.30 6.29 -3.50
CA ILE A 2 -2.78 4.96 -3.93
C ILE A 2 -3.27 4.20 -2.71
N SER A 3 -4.46 3.59 -2.82
CA SER A 3 -4.99 2.70 -1.80
C SER A 3 -4.68 1.23 -2.12
N PRO A 4 -4.73 0.33 -1.13
CA PRO A 4 -4.65 -1.11 -1.39
C PRO A 4 -5.70 -1.61 -2.38
N LEU A 5 -6.89 -1.04 -2.38
CA LEU A 5 -7.96 -1.40 -3.30
C LEU A 5 -7.58 -1.11 -4.77
N GLU A 6 -6.89 -0.01 -5.02
CA GLU A 6 -6.41 0.32 -6.36
C GLU A 6 -5.35 -0.68 -6.84
N LEU A 7 -4.51 -1.19 -5.94
CA LEU A 7 -3.56 -2.26 -6.27
C LEU A 7 -4.26 -3.57 -6.63
N CYS A 8 -5.42 -3.85 -6.05
CA CYS A 8 -6.20 -5.04 -6.42
C CYS A 8 -6.66 -5.04 -7.87
N ALA A 9 -6.70 -3.88 -8.51
CA ALA A 9 -7.15 -3.70 -9.90
C ALA A 9 -6.00 -3.69 -10.92
N LEU A 10 -4.77 -4.00 -10.53
CA LEU A 10 -3.63 -4.09 -11.46
C LEU A 10 -3.91 -5.13 -12.55
N GLU A 11 -3.64 -4.77 -13.80
CA GLU A 11 -3.87 -5.66 -14.97
C GLU A 11 -2.97 -6.90 -14.94
N SER A 12 -1.75 -6.75 -14.43
CA SER A 12 -0.77 -7.84 -14.33
C SER A 12 -1.08 -8.87 -13.26
N MET A 13 -2.07 -8.60 -12.39
CA MET A 13 -2.43 -9.47 -11.27
C MET A 13 -3.90 -9.90 -11.40
N GLY A 14 -4.15 -11.20 -11.33
CA GLY A 14 -5.48 -11.76 -11.49
C GLY A 14 -5.93 -12.62 -10.31
N GLY A 15 -7.27 -12.81 -10.20
CA GLY A 15 -7.87 -13.65 -9.17
C GLY A 15 -7.66 -13.13 -7.76
N VAL A 16 -7.75 -11.81 -7.58
CA VAL A 16 -7.56 -11.18 -6.27
C VAL A 16 -8.77 -11.43 -5.37
N GLU A 17 -8.49 -11.91 -4.17
CA GLU A 17 -9.47 -12.19 -3.13
C GLU A 17 -9.05 -11.47 -1.84
N THR A 18 -9.99 -10.80 -1.19
CA THR A 18 -9.75 -10.19 0.11
C THR A 18 -9.95 -11.24 1.21
N LEU A 19 -8.90 -11.50 1.99
CA LEU A 19 -8.95 -12.42 3.11
C LEU A 19 -9.36 -11.72 4.40
N SER A 20 -8.96 -10.47 4.59
CA SER A 20 -9.25 -9.67 5.77
C SER A 20 -9.06 -8.19 5.51
N GLY A 21 -9.73 -7.34 6.29
CA GLY A 21 -9.49 -5.90 6.30
C GLY A 21 -10.18 -5.11 5.19
N ASP A 22 -11.31 -5.58 4.68
CA ASP A 22 -12.09 -4.95 3.60
C ASP A 22 -12.37 -3.47 3.88
N GLU A 23 -12.75 -3.16 5.09
CA GLU A 23 -13.12 -1.80 5.52
C GLU A 23 -11.97 -0.79 5.49
N CYS A 24 -10.73 -1.26 5.36
CA CYS A 24 -9.55 -0.41 5.35
C CYS A 24 -8.88 -0.31 3.98
N SER A 25 -9.39 -1.04 2.98
CA SER A 25 -8.72 -1.20 1.69
C SER A 25 -8.73 0.06 0.84
N ASP A 26 -9.65 0.97 1.06
CA ASP A 26 -9.82 2.21 0.31
C ASP A 26 -9.23 3.44 1.00
N VAL A 27 -8.92 3.35 2.29
CA VAL A 27 -8.51 4.52 3.10
C VAL A 27 -7.03 4.56 3.45
N ARG A 28 -6.32 3.44 3.29
CA ARG A 28 -4.88 3.39 3.58
C ARG A 28 -4.06 3.85 2.37
N SER A 29 -2.92 4.46 2.66
CA SER A 29 -2.02 4.97 1.62
C SER A 29 -0.84 4.03 1.40
N VAL A 30 -0.66 3.60 0.16
CA VAL A 30 0.53 2.88 -0.30
C VAL A 30 1.55 3.87 -0.84
N ARG A 31 2.77 3.81 -0.33
CA ARG A 31 3.89 4.67 -0.73
C ARG A 31 4.99 3.92 -1.46
N GLU A 32 5.17 2.66 -1.14
CA GLU A 32 6.21 1.81 -1.70
C GLU A 32 5.72 0.37 -1.84
N VAL A 33 6.38 -0.37 -2.72
CA VAL A 33 6.14 -1.79 -2.91
C VAL A 33 7.36 -2.54 -2.41
N ALA A 34 7.14 -3.51 -1.54
CA ALA A 34 8.18 -4.35 -0.96
C ALA A 34 7.91 -5.83 -1.24
N ILE A 35 8.96 -6.63 -1.25
CA ILE A 35 8.88 -8.06 -1.51
C ILE A 35 9.44 -8.82 -0.30
N LEU A 36 8.69 -9.77 0.20
CA LEU A 36 9.15 -10.75 1.18
C LEU A 36 9.32 -12.09 0.46
N ASP A 37 10.53 -12.41 0.04
CA ASP A 37 10.80 -13.56 -0.82
C ASP A 37 11.84 -14.55 -0.25
N ALA A 38 12.53 -14.18 0.82
CA ALA A 38 13.51 -15.01 1.47
C ALA A 38 13.02 -15.49 2.84
N GLU A 39 13.55 -16.63 3.29
CA GLU A 39 13.36 -17.07 4.65
C GLU A 39 13.78 -15.96 5.63
N PRO A 40 12.91 -15.60 6.58
CA PRO A 40 13.20 -14.49 7.46
C PRO A 40 14.30 -14.84 8.43
N LEU A 41 15.50 -14.39 8.10
CA LEU A 41 16.62 -14.31 9.02
C LEU A 41 16.31 -13.23 10.06
N THR A 42 17.00 -13.28 11.18
CA THR A 42 16.88 -12.25 12.22
C THR A 42 17.13 -10.88 11.62
N GLY A 43 16.16 -9.96 11.77
CA GLY A 43 16.26 -8.59 11.26
C GLY A 43 15.71 -8.33 9.85
N VAL A 44 15.30 -9.35 9.11
CA VAL A 44 14.72 -9.17 7.76
C VAL A 44 13.46 -8.31 7.81
N TYR A 45 12.63 -8.48 8.83
CA TYR A 45 11.40 -7.70 8.97
C TYR A 45 11.65 -6.22 9.25
N ASP A 46 12.83 -5.83 9.71
CA ASP A 46 13.18 -4.43 9.97
C ASP A 46 13.25 -3.60 8.68
N ALA A 47 13.31 -4.24 7.52
CA ALA A 47 13.29 -3.57 6.22
C ALA A 47 11.89 -3.07 5.80
N PHE A 48 10.84 -3.54 6.46
CA PHE A 48 9.46 -3.16 6.13
C PHE A 48 8.98 -2.02 7.01
N HIS A 49 8.25 -1.07 6.40
CA HIS A 49 7.85 0.17 7.03
C HIS A 49 6.39 0.52 6.75
N GLN A 50 5.91 1.50 7.47
CA GLN A 50 4.60 2.08 7.21
C GLN A 50 4.56 2.69 5.79
N GLY A 51 3.52 2.38 5.06
CA GLY A 51 3.38 2.77 3.65
C GLY A 51 3.73 1.66 2.67
N ASP A 52 4.32 0.55 3.12
CA ASP A 52 4.68 -0.56 2.26
C ASP A 52 3.47 -1.45 1.94
N ALA A 53 3.29 -1.74 0.65
CA ALA A 53 2.49 -2.87 0.19
C ALA A 53 3.45 -4.05 -0.02
N VAL A 54 3.29 -5.10 0.76
CA VAL A 54 4.19 -6.26 0.76
C VAL A 54 3.61 -7.36 -0.10
N PHE A 55 4.39 -7.79 -1.10
CA PHE A 55 4.07 -8.93 -1.95
C PHE A 55 4.93 -10.12 -1.56
N THR A 56 4.32 -11.29 -1.45
CA THR A 56 5.04 -12.50 -1.06
C THR A 56 4.37 -13.75 -1.61
N SER A 57 5.16 -14.75 -1.96
CA SER A 57 4.66 -16.11 -2.23
C SER A 57 4.66 -16.97 -0.96
N LEU A 58 5.37 -16.53 0.09
CA LEU A 58 5.64 -17.31 1.30
C LEU A 58 6.27 -18.68 1.00
N GLY A 59 6.94 -18.79 -0.15
CA GLY A 59 7.58 -20.03 -0.59
C GLY A 59 8.64 -20.55 0.38
N PHE A 60 9.29 -19.67 1.14
CA PHE A 60 10.24 -20.05 2.17
C PHE A 60 9.63 -20.87 3.31
N SER A 61 8.31 -20.82 3.49
CA SER A 61 7.61 -21.59 4.53
C SER A 61 7.49 -23.08 4.19
N GLY A 62 7.73 -23.45 2.93
CA GLY A 62 7.53 -24.82 2.46
C GLY A 62 6.06 -25.27 2.51
N GLY A 63 5.11 -24.33 2.59
CA GLY A 63 3.69 -24.61 2.76
C GLY A 63 3.26 -24.91 4.19
N ASP A 64 4.15 -24.74 5.19
CA ASP A 64 3.79 -24.90 6.60
C ASP A 64 2.92 -23.74 7.08
N PRO A 65 1.63 -23.98 7.44
CA PRO A 65 0.73 -22.92 7.86
C PRO A 65 1.20 -22.12 9.07
N ARG A 66 1.90 -22.75 10.00
CA ARG A 66 2.42 -22.07 11.20
C ARG A 66 3.52 -21.08 10.86
N SER A 67 4.39 -21.44 9.93
CA SER A 67 5.44 -20.54 9.46
C SER A 67 4.84 -19.34 8.72
N VAL A 68 3.80 -19.56 7.91
CA VAL A 68 3.07 -18.49 7.21
C VAL A 68 2.40 -17.57 8.21
N ASP A 69 1.66 -18.10 9.17
CA ASP A 69 1.00 -17.29 10.21
C ASP A 69 2.00 -16.44 10.98
N SER A 70 3.13 -17.02 11.36
CA SER A 70 4.19 -16.32 12.09
C SER A 70 4.79 -15.18 11.25
N ALA A 71 5.03 -15.42 9.97
CA ALA A 71 5.55 -14.39 9.05
C ALA A 71 4.57 -13.22 8.91
N LEU A 72 3.29 -13.51 8.74
CA LEU A 72 2.25 -12.48 8.63
C LEU A 72 2.12 -11.65 9.90
N GLU A 73 2.15 -12.29 11.07
CA GLU A 73 2.10 -11.57 12.34
C GLU A 73 3.29 -10.61 12.50
N ARG A 74 4.49 -11.04 12.11
CA ARG A 74 5.69 -10.19 12.14
C ARG A 74 5.59 -9.00 11.18
N LEU A 75 5.03 -9.21 9.98
CA LEU A 75 4.76 -8.11 9.05
C LEU A 75 3.77 -7.11 9.64
N PHE A 76 2.71 -7.59 10.28
CA PHE A 76 1.72 -6.72 10.91
C PHE A 76 2.32 -5.88 12.04
N GLU A 77 3.27 -6.42 12.80
CA GLU A 77 4.00 -5.69 13.82
C GLU A 77 4.79 -4.50 13.26
N ARG A 78 5.20 -4.56 11.98
CA ARG A 78 5.87 -3.46 11.29
C ARG A 78 4.93 -2.35 10.85
N ASN A 79 3.62 -2.52 11.07
CA ASN A 79 2.60 -1.55 10.70
C ASN A 79 2.61 -1.18 9.21
N ILE A 80 2.87 -2.15 8.35
CA ILE A 80 2.81 -2.00 6.90
C ILE A 80 1.39 -1.65 6.43
N THR A 81 1.24 -1.29 5.17
CA THR A 81 -0.08 -0.86 4.65
C THR A 81 -0.97 -2.02 4.27
N CYS A 82 -0.45 -3.01 3.55
CA CYS A 82 -1.21 -4.20 3.14
C CYS A 82 -0.28 -5.33 2.74
N VAL A 83 -0.85 -6.54 2.62
CA VAL A 83 -0.12 -7.74 2.17
C VAL A 83 -0.87 -8.42 1.04
N PHE A 84 -0.14 -8.80 -0.01
CA PHE A 84 -0.61 -9.62 -1.12
C PHE A 84 0.14 -10.96 -1.12
N ILE A 85 -0.59 -12.06 -0.96
CA ILE A 85 -0.05 -13.41 -0.97
C ILE A 85 -0.39 -14.08 -2.29
N LYS A 86 0.62 -14.61 -2.98
CA LYS A 86 0.39 -15.44 -4.16
C LYS A 86 -0.10 -16.83 -3.73
N ASP A 87 -1.14 -17.29 -4.40
CA ASP A 87 -1.73 -18.61 -4.17
C ASP A 87 -0.87 -19.71 -4.82
N THR A 88 0.24 -20.06 -4.17
CA THR A 88 1.18 -21.08 -4.64
C THR A 88 0.97 -22.44 -3.95
N PHE A 89 0.31 -22.46 -2.83
CA PHE A 89 -0.05 -23.68 -2.08
C PHE A 89 -1.31 -23.43 -1.24
N PRO A 90 -2.06 -24.47 -0.88
CA PRO A 90 -3.23 -24.33 -0.04
C PRO A 90 -2.88 -23.73 1.33
N TYR A 91 -3.46 -22.60 1.64
CA TYR A 91 -3.27 -21.93 2.90
C TYR A 91 -4.51 -21.14 3.29
N ASP A 92 -5.02 -21.39 4.49
CA ASP A 92 -6.06 -20.58 5.11
C ASP A 92 -5.48 -19.93 6.37
N PRO A 93 -5.52 -18.60 6.49
CA PRO A 93 -5.01 -17.91 7.67
C PRO A 93 -5.73 -18.37 8.93
N HIS A 94 -4.96 -18.58 9.99
CA HIS A 94 -5.54 -18.86 11.31
C HIS A 94 -6.35 -17.63 11.77
N GLU A 95 -7.42 -17.88 12.53
CA GLU A 95 -8.27 -16.77 13.03
C GLU A 95 -7.47 -15.70 13.79
N ARG A 96 -6.42 -16.09 14.47
CA ARG A 96 -5.49 -15.16 15.14
C ARG A 96 -4.85 -14.15 14.18
N VAL A 97 -4.47 -14.60 12.98
CA VAL A 97 -3.90 -13.75 11.93
C VAL A 97 -4.95 -12.79 11.39
N LEU A 98 -6.14 -13.29 11.14
CA LEU A 98 -7.26 -12.47 10.65
C LEU A 98 -7.65 -11.40 11.67
N GLN A 99 -7.68 -11.74 12.95
CA GLN A 99 -7.94 -10.79 14.03
C GLN A 99 -6.84 -9.73 14.13
N ALA A 100 -5.57 -10.11 14.02
CA ALA A 100 -4.45 -9.18 14.01
C ALA A 100 -4.52 -8.21 12.82
N SER A 101 -4.86 -8.71 11.63
CA SER A 101 -5.09 -7.91 10.44
C SER A 101 -6.17 -6.85 10.68
N ARG A 102 -7.32 -7.26 11.20
CA ARG A 102 -8.45 -6.34 11.47
C ARG A 102 -8.10 -5.32 12.56
N LYS A 103 -7.48 -5.76 13.64
CA LYS A 103 -7.10 -4.89 14.77
C LYS A 103 -6.13 -3.80 14.33
N ARG A 104 -5.14 -4.15 13.50
CA ARG A 104 -4.14 -3.22 13.00
C ARG A 104 -4.59 -2.49 11.74
N LYS A 105 -5.75 -2.85 11.18
CA LYS A 105 -6.28 -2.28 9.94
C LYS A 105 -5.33 -2.47 8.76
N ILE A 106 -4.74 -3.64 8.65
CA ILE A 106 -3.83 -4.03 7.56
C ILE A 106 -4.56 -5.04 6.68
N PRO A 107 -5.06 -4.65 5.49
CA PRO A 107 -5.74 -5.57 4.59
C PRO A 107 -4.82 -6.71 4.13
N LEU A 108 -5.38 -7.91 4.04
CA LEU A 108 -4.71 -9.11 3.58
C LEU A 108 -5.43 -9.64 2.34
N PHE A 109 -4.70 -9.75 1.24
CA PHE A 109 -5.21 -10.23 -0.05
C PHE A 109 -4.46 -11.47 -0.50
N ARG A 110 -5.15 -12.28 -1.32
CA ARG A 110 -4.56 -13.39 -2.05
C ARG A 110 -4.81 -13.20 -3.54
N TYR A 111 -3.84 -13.51 -4.38
CA TYR A 111 -4.00 -13.47 -5.82
C TYR A 111 -3.51 -14.78 -6.45
N SER A 112 -4.13 -15.19 -7.57
CA SER A 112 -3.88 -16.49 -8.17
C SER A 112 -3.00 -16.45 -9.41
N SER A 113 -2.92 -15.32 -10.12
CA SER A 113 -2.16 -15.21 -11.36
C SER A 113 -1.41 -13.90 -11.47
N GLY A 114 -0.31 -13.94 -12.20
CA GLY A 114 0.56 -12.82 -12.49
C GLY A 114 2.03 -13.11 -12.19
N LEU A 115 2.92 -12.48 -12.95
CA LEU A 115 4.36 -12.53 -12.71
C LEU A 115 4.72 -11.40 -11.74
N LEU A 116 5.42 -11.75 -10.67
CA LEU A 116 5.77 -10.78 -9.62
C LEU A 116 6.50 -9.56 -10.18
N GLU A 117 7.43 -9.74 -11.11
CA GLU A 117 8.17 -8.62 -11.72
C GLU A 117 7.25 -7.64 -12.44
N GLN A 118 6.25 -8.13 -13.17
CA GLN A 118 5.28 -7.30 -13.86
C GLN A 118 4.37 -6.58 -12.87
N ILE A 119 3.91 -7.26 -11.85
CA ILE A 119 3.07 -6.70 -10.79
C ILE A 119 3.81 -5.56 -10.07
N ILE A 120 5.05 -5.79 -9.67
CA ILE A 120 5.88 -4.78 -8.98
C ILE A 120 6.12 -3.57 -9.88
N THR A 121 6.44 -3.78 -11.15
CA THR A 121 6.67 -2.69 -12.11
C THR A 121 5.40 -1.85 -12.28
N GLU A 122 4.27 -2.49 -12.52
CA GLU A 122 2.98 -1.81 -12.70
C GLU A 122 2.58 -1.04 -11.44
N ALA A 123 2.75 -1.66 -10.27
CA ALA A 123 2.44 -1.02 -8.99
C ALA A 123 3.31 0.22 -8.73
N ARG A 124 4.60 0.13 -9.01
CA ARG A 124 5.53 1.26 -8.87
C ARG A 124 5.21 2.39 -9.83
N ASP A 125 4.87 2.06 -11.07
CA ASP A 125 4.46 3.05 -12.06
C ASP A 125 3.18 3.78 -11.61
N LEU A 126 2.22 3.05 -11.07
CA LEU A 126 0.98 3.62 -10.55
C LEU A 126 1.24 4.55 -9.35
N ILE A 127 2.11 4.15 -8.43
CA ILE A 127 2.50 4.98 -7.28
C ILE A 127 3.20 6.25 -7.75
N ALA A 128 4.15 6.14 -8.68
CA ALA A 128 4.88 7.28 -9.22
C ALA A 128 3.94 8.27 -9.93
N LEU A 129 2.98 7.77 -10.70
CA LEU A 129 1.97 8.60 -11.36
C LEU A 129 1.11 9.35 -10.34
N ALA A 130 0.65 8.67 -9.30
CA ALA A 130 -0.16 9.29 -8.26
C ALA A 130 0.63 10.35 -7.47
N GLU A 131 1.90 10.11 -7.17
CA GLU A 131 2.77 11.11 -6.53
C GLU A 131 2.95 12.34 -7.41
N GLN A 132 3.10 12.17 -8.73
CA GLN A 132 3.21 13.26 -9.67
C GLN A 132 1.92 14.07 -9.76
N GLU A 133 0.76 13.42 -9.76
CA GLU A 133 -0.55 14.07 -9.74
C GLU A 133 -0.76 14.87 -8.45
N ASP A 134 -0.45 14.28 -7.30
CA ASP A 134 -0.56 14.94 -5.99
C ASP A 134 0.35 16.17 -5.90
N LYS A 135 1.56 16.08 -6.41
CA LYS A 135 2.52 17.18 -6.48
C LYS A 135 2.01 18.31 -7.37
N THR A 136 1.52 17.98 -8.54
CA THR A 136 0.96 18.95 -9.51
C THR A 136 -0.26 19.66 -8.90
N GLU A 137 -1.15 18.93 -8.26
CA GLU A 137 -2.31 19.51 -7.58
C GLU A 137 -1.88 20.48 -6.48
N GLN A 138 -0.89 20.11 -5.68
CA GLN A 138 -0.37 20.97 -4.61
C GLN A 138 0.28 22.24 -5.16
N GLU A 139 1.06 22.13 -6.23
CA GLU A 139 1.65 23.27 -6.92
C GLU A 139 0.59 24.22 -7.47
N LEU A 140 -0.47 23.68 -8.09
CA LEU A 140 -1.59 24.46 -8.60
C LEU A 140 -2.35 25.18 -7.47
N ARG A 141 -2.61 24.51 -6.36
CA ARG A 141 -3.24 25.12 -5.17
C ARG A 141 -2.40 26.27 -4.62
N THR A 142 -1.09 26.10 -4.53
CA THR A 142 -0.15 27.12 -4.08
C THR A 142 -0.18 28.32 -5.02
N LEU A 143 -0.18 28.09 -6.34
CA LEU A 143 -0.25 29.15 -7.34
C LEU A 143 -1.58 29.91 -7.28
N VAL A 144 -2.69 29.22 -7.22
CA VAL A 144 -4.03 29.83 -7.10
C VAL A 144 -4.13 30.66 -5.83
N ASN A 145 -3.68 30.15 -4.69
CA ASN A 145 -3.67 30.89 -3.44
C ASN A 145 -2.78 32.12 -3.50
N GLY A 146 -1.63 32.03 -4.17
CA GLY A 146 -0.74 33.18 -4.38
C GLY A 146 -1.40 34.27 -5.23
N LEU A 147 -2.04 33.90 -6.35
CA LEU A 147 -2.78 34.82 -7.21
C LEU A 147 -3.96 35.47 -6.48
N TYR A 148 -4.70 34.72 -5.70
CA TYR A 148 -5.79 35.23 -4.90
C TYR A 148 -5.34 36.26 -3.85
N ARG A 149 -4.22 36.01 -3.18
CA ARG A 149 -3.62 36.97 -2.24
C ARG A 149 -3.18 38.25 -2.92
N GLU A 150 -2.57 38.15 -4.09
CA GLU A 150 -2.18 39.34 -4.88
C GLU A 150 -3.39 40.16 -5.27
N GLU A 151 -4.46 39.52 -5.71
CA GLU A 151 -5.72 40.22 -6.09
C GLU A 151 -6.33 40.96 -4.92
N ILE A 152 -6.40 40.34 -3.74
CA ILE A 152 -6.85 40.97 -2.50
C ILE A 152 -5.95 42.17 -2.15
N ALA A 153 -4.65 42.03 -2.23
CA ALA A 153 -3.70 43.08 -1.93
C ALA A 153 -3.87 44.29 -2.87
N ARG A 154 -4.07 44.05 -4.17
CA ARG A 154 -4.35 45.10 -5.17
C ARG A 154 -5.64 45.83 -4.85
N GLU A 155 -6.70 45.12 -4.56
CA GLU A 155 -8.01 45.68 -4.23
C GLU A 155 -7.95 46.48 -2.94
N PHE A 156 -7.24 45.98 -1.92
CA PHE A 156 -7.01 46.71 -0.68
C PHE A 156 -6.24 48.01 -0.92
N SER A 157 -5.17 48.00 -1.70
CA SER A 157 -4.43 49.20 -2.08
C SER A 157 -5.29 50.20 -2.87
N ARG A 158 -6.14 49.74 -3.76
CA ARG A 158 -7.06 50.57 -4.52
C ARG A 158 -8.05 51.28 -3.60
N ILE A 159 -8.60 50.60 -2.62
CA ILE A 159 -9.62 51.15 -1.69
C ILE A 159 -8.95 52.09 -0.67
N THR A 160 -7.78 51.75 -0.15
CA THR A 160 -7.11 52.51 0.93
C THR A 160 -6.17 53.58 0.42
N GLY A 161 -5.78 53.56 -0.84
CA GLY A 161 -4.83 54.51 -1.42
C GLY A 161 -3.39 54.30 -0.96
N LEU A 162 -3.07 53.11 -0.43
CA LEU A 162 -1.73 52.76 0.07
C LEU A 162 -0.86 52.02 -0.96
#